data_11001ef8e4bd6f2b1f6a432c998c3ac7
#
_entry.id   11001ef8e4bd6f2b1f6a432c998c3ac7
#
_cell.length_a   1.000
_cell.length_b   1.000
_cell.length_c   1.000
_cell.angle_alpha   90.00
_cell.angle_beta   90.00
_cell.angle_gamma   90.00
#
_symmetry.space_group_name_H-M   'P 1'
#
loop_
_entity.id
_entity.type
_entity.pdbx_description
1 polymer ?
#
loop_
_entity_poly.entity_id
_entity_poly.type
_entity_poly.pdbx_seq_one_letter_code
_entity_poly.pdbx_strand_id
1 'polypeptide(L)'
;MQIQDSTQIQDPIEVAAAVKDMNVIFVQDVSGSMMDERRSVANGINEIVGDVKKRYKAPCEHKATVCIIQFSSHDCIRVGTAMPVHDVPVMRETDLVCDGMTALWDAVAIAIERMNSNSAGVPATTYIFTDGDNNDSRKYTQSSVNEMIADNKKRNPMHSILFIGSDPSAKRNAEGMGLDRMHSIQHGSDNTPVAYEVCRRALGRCVSGDTQSTEFNHDDIVMSETPYHEPHTPCAPHTPLPHHTDSQMSDDDYAFASDDVPSIVHRTS
;
A
#
# COMPACT_ATOMS: atom_id res chain seq x y z
N MET A 1 -8.17 -51.37 -46.70
CA MET A 1 -8.39 -49.91 -46.78
C MET A 1 -8.54 -49.40 -45.37
N GLN A 2 -7.43 -49.02 -44.72
CA GLN A 2 -7.38 -48.56 -43.34
C GLN A 2 -7.40 -47.04 -43.39
N ILE A 3 -8.41 -46.44 -42.76
CA ILE A 3 -8.52 -45.00 -42.56
C ILE A 3 -7.86 -44.75 -41.22
N GLN A 4 -6.69 -44.12 -41.23
CA GLN A 4 -6.06 -43.54 -40.03
C GLN A 4 -6.70 -42.19 -39.79
N ASP A 5 -7.47 -42.14 -38.74
CA ASP A 5 -8.01 -40.88 -38.19
C ASP A 5 -6.95 -40.27 -37.24
N SER A 6 -6.20 -39.30 -37.77
CA SER A 6 -5.20 -38.54 -36.98
C SER A 6 -5.86 -37.26 -36.47
N THR A 7 -6.66 -37.37 -35.43
CA THR A 7 -7.10 -36.21 -34.67
C THR A 7 -5.92 -35.71 -33.84
N GLN A 8 -5.16 -34.76 -34.37
CA GLN A 8 -4.22 -33.98 -33.58
C GLN A 8 -5.04 -33.08 -32.65
N ILE A 9 -5.02 -33.42 -31.39
CA ILE A 9 -5.44 -32.51 -30.31
C ILE A 9 -4.38 -31.43 -30.29
N GLN A 10 -4.70 -30.27 -30.86
CA GLN A 10 -3.91 -29.05 -30.62
C GLN A 10 -4.14 -28.67 -29.16
N ASP A 11 -3.08 -28.75 -28.36
CA ASP A 11 -3.04 -28.14 -27.06
C ASP A 11 -3.46 -26.67 -27.19
N PRO A 12 -4.36 -26.16 -26.33
CA PRO A 12 -4.70 -24.75 -26.34
C PRO A 12 -3.40 -23.96 -26.06
N ILE A 13 -2.95 -23.23 -27.08
CA ILE A 13 -1.90 -22.24 -26.90
C ILE A 13 -2.49 -21.28 -25.88
N GLU A 14 -2.01 -21.39 -24.66
CA GLU A 14 -2.26 -20.41 -23.59
C GLU A 14 -1.71 -19.08 -24.13
N VAL A 15 -2.61 -18.27 -24.66
CA VAL A 15 -2.28 -16.91 -25.11
C VAL A 15 -1.92 -16.17 -23.84
N ALA A 16 -0.65 -16.18 -23.49
CA ALA A 16 -0.13 -15.35 -22.41
C ALA A 16 -0.57 -13.91 -22.72
N ALA A 17 -1.50 -13.40 -21.91
CA ALA A 17 -2.00 -12.04 -22.07
C ALA A 17 -0.80 -11.10 -22.13
N ALA A 18 -0.75 -10.30 -23.18
CA ALA A 18 0.41 -9.45 -23.45
C ALA A 18 0.56 -8.44 -22.31
N VAL A 19 1.62 -8.59 -21.53
CA VAL A 19 2.05 -7.57 -20.56
C VAL A 19 2.18 -6.23 -21.29
N LYS A 20 1.70 -5.15 -20.69
CA LYS A 20 1.78 -3.78 -21.24
C LYS A 20 2.64 -2.90 -20.33
N ASP A 21 3.18 -1.83 -20.86
CA ASP A 21 3.78 -0.78 -20.02
C ASP A 21 2.77 -0.34 -18.95
N MET A 22 3.24 -0.03 -17.74
CA MET A 22 2.38 0.34 -16.62
C MET A 22 3.04 1.36 -15.69
N ASN A 23 2.23 2.25 -15.14
CA ASN A 23 2.65 3.16 -14.08
C ASN A 23 1.89 2.83 -12.79
N VAL A 24 2.60 2.71 -11.69
CA VAL A 24 2.03 2.51 -10.36
C VAL A 24 2.37 3.71 -9.47
N ILE A 25 1.36 4.30 -8.86
CA ILE A 25 1.52 5.44 -7.95
C ILE A 25 0.96 5.04 -6.59
N PHE A 26 1.76 5.15 -5.55
CA PHE A 26 1.32 5.03 -4.17
C PHE A 26 1.16 6.41 -3.57
N VAL A 27 -0.01 6.70 -3.03
CA VAL A 27 -0.33 7.90 -2.24
C VAL A 27 -0.52 7.42 -0.81
N GLN A 28 0.55 7.52 -0.04
CA GLN A 28 0.65 6.92 1.29
C GLN A 28 0.52 7.98 2.37
N ASP A 29 -0.51 7.87 3.17
CA ASP A 29 -0.67 8.63 4.39
C ASP A 29 0.44 8.29 5.39
N VAL A 30 1.11 9.31 5.88
CA VAL A 30 2.08 9.25 6.97
C VAL A 30 1.72 10.28 8.06
N SER A 31 0.42 10.54 8.27
CA SER A 31 -0.07 11.31 9.42
C SER A 31 0.23 10.60 10.74
N GLY A 32 0.05 11.29 11.85
CA GLY A 32 0.42 10.79 13.17
C GLY A 32 -0.29 9.48 13.55
N SER A 33 -1.55 9.28 13.12
CA SER A 33 -2.35 8.07 13.35
C SER A 33 -1.76 6.81 12.70
N MET A 34 -1.04 6.96 11.57
CA MET A 34 -0.41 5.85 10.85
C MET A 34 0.81 5.24 11.57
N MET A 35 1.19 5.75 12.74
CA MET A 35 2.42 5.36 13.45
C MET A 35 2.53 3.84 13.68
N ASP A 36 1.44 3.22 14.11
CA ASP A 36 1.41 1.78 14.44
C ASP A 36 1.32 0.90 13.20
N GLU A 37 0.88 1.46 12.06
CA GLU A 37 0.71 0.72 10.80
C GLU A 37 1.98 0.69 9.91
N ARG A 38 3.02 1.45 10.23
CA ARG A 38 4.22 1.62 9.40
C ARG A 38 4.81 0.33 8.86
N ARG A 39 4.90 -0.71 9.71
CA ARG A 39 5.44 -2.01 9.31
C ARG A 39 4.56 -2.69 8.27
N SER A 40 3.25 -2.72 8.49
CA SER A 40 2.29 -3.33 7.58
C SER A 40 2.28 -2.60 6.23
N VAL A 41 2.32 -1.27 6.26
CA VAL A 41 2.43 -0.39 5.08
C VAL A 41 3.70 -0.69 4.29
N ALA A 42 4.87 -0.68 4.94
CA ALA A 42 6.14 -0.94 4.25
C ALA A 42 6.17 -2.33 3.61
N ASN A 43 5.71 -3.35 4.33
CA ASN A 43 5.62 -4.72 3.81
C ASN A 43 4.66 -4.81 2.62
N GLY A 44 3.47 -4.23 2.73
CA GLY A 44 2.46 -4.28 1.67
C GLY A 44 2.92 -3.60 0.38
N ILE A 45 3.53 -2.42 0.46
CA ILE A 45 4.13 -1.74 -0.71
C ILE A 45 5.23 -2.62 -1.32
N ASN A 46 6.12 -3.21 -0.50
CA ASN A 46 7.18 -4.09 -0.98
C ASN A 46 6.64 -5.33 -1.68
N GLU A 47 5.55 -5.91 -1.21
CA GLU A 47 4.91 -7.08 -1.83
C GLU A 47 4.33 -6.72 -3.19
N ILE A 48 3.58 -5.61 -3.31
CA ILE A 48 3.05 -5.14 -4.60
C ILE A 48 4.19 -4.87 -5.58
N VAL A 49 5.21 -4.11 -5.16
CA VAL A 49 6.39 -3.79 -5.98
C VAL A 49 7.13 -5.08 -6.37
N GLY A 50 7.27 -6.04 -5.44
CA GLY A 50 7.90 -7.33 -5.68
C GLY A 50 7.20 -8.14 -6.75
N ASP A 51 5.87 -8.16 -6.76
CA ASP A 51 5.09 -8.86 -7.78
C ASP A 51 5.17 -8.17 -9.15
N VAL A 52 5.18 -6.83 -9.18
CA VAL A 52 5.44 -6.09 -10.43
C VAL A 52 6.84 -6.41 -10.95
N LYS A 53 7.88 -6.40 -10.10
CA LYS A 53 9.25 -6.80 -10.48
C LYS A 53 9.31 -8.20 -11.12
N LYS A 54 8.60 -9.17 -10.57
CA LYS A 54 8.56 -10.55 -11.11
C LYS A 54 7.98 -10.60 -12.51
N ARG A 55 6.93 -9.81 -12.78
CA ARG A 55 6.24 -9.80 -14.08
C ARG A 55 7.01 -9.05 -15.17
N TYR A 56 7.73 -8.00 -14.79
CA TYR A 56 8.48 -7.15 -15.72
C TYR A 56 9.96 -7.49 -15.81
N LYS A 57 10.39 -8.68 -15.35
CA LYS A 57 11.78 -9.11 -15.49
C LYS A 57 12.10 -9.52 -16.93
N ALA A 58 13.36 -9.40 -17.31
CA ALA A 58 13.85 -9.85 -18.61
C ALA A 58 13.47 -11.32 -18.91
N PRO A 59 13.06 -11.67 -20.15
CA PRO A 59 13.17 -10.85 -21.37
C PRO A 59 11.95 -9.96 -21.67
N CYS A 60 11.19 -9.47 -20.68
CA CYS A 60 10.05 -8.61 -20.91
C CYS A 60 10.46 -7.30 -21.59
N GLU A 61 9.86 -6.98 -22.74
CA GLU A 61 10.11 -5.73 -23.48
C GLU A 61 9.36 -4.53 -22.86
N HIS A 62 8.33 -4.79 -22.04
CA HIS A 62 7.51 -3.77 -21.41
C HIS A 62 8.13 -3.26 -20.12
N LYS A 63 7.75 -2.04 -19.75
CA LYS A 63 8.30 -1.33 -18.60
C LYS A 63 7.22 -1.01 -17.58
N ALA A 64 7.54 -1.19 -16.31
CA ALA A 64 6.76 -0.67 -15.21
C ALA A 64 7.54 0.42 -14.49
N THR A 65 6.86 1.51 -14.13
CA THR A 65 7.42 2.56 -13.26
C THR A 65 6.62 2.64 -11.96
N VAL A 66 7.29 3.07 -10.90
CA VAL A 66 6.69 3.27 -9.59
C VAL A 66 7.01 4.68 -9.11
N CYS A 67 6.01 5.36 -8.58
CA CYS A 67 6.13 6.64 -7.88
C CYS A 67 5.48 6.51 -6.50
N ILE A 68 6.14 7.01 -5.46
CA ILE A 68 5.59 7.00 -4.10
C ILE A 68 5.43 8.45 -3.65
N ILE A 69 4.22 8.83 -3.26
CA ILE A 69 3.87 10.11 -2.69
C ILE A 69 3.54 9.85 -1.23
N GLN A 70 4.32 10.39 -0.31
CA GLN A 70 4.01 10.37 1.12
C GLN A 70 3.42 11.72 1.52
N PHE A 71 2.36 11.71 2.30
CA PHE A 71 1.71 12.94 2.73
C PHE A 71 1.29 12.87 4.20
N SER A 72 1.36 14.01 4.86
CA SER A 72 0.74 14.28 6.16
C SER A 72 0.12 15.68 6.14
N SER A 73 0.64 16.66 6.86
CA SER A 73 0.17 18.04 6.79
C SER A 73 0.37 18.67 5.40
N HIS A 74 -0.36 19.76 5.09
CA HIS A 74 -0.35 20.44 3.79
C HIS A 74 1.04 20.86 3.29
N ASP A 75 1.98 21.11 4.17
CA ASP A 75 3.38 21.48 3.90
C ASP A 75 4.34 20.27 3.91
N CYS A 76 3.82 19.08 4.20
CA CYS A 76 4.57 17.83 4.33
C CYS A 76 4.18 16.79 3.28
N ILE A 77 4.02 17.21 2.01
CA ILE A 77 3.77 16.29 0.90
C ILE A 77 5.10 16.03 0.16
N ARG A 78 5.56 14.80 0.21
CA ARG A 78 6.83 14.37 -0.42
C ARG A 78 6.52 13.56 -1.67
N VAL A 79 6.83 14.13 -2.83
CA VAL A 79 6.61 13.47 -4.12
C VAL A 79 7.90 12.81 -4.58
N GLY A 80 7.92 11.48 -4.58
CA GLY A 80 9.04 10.71 -5.09
C GLY A 80 9.19 10.84 -6.60
N THR A 81 10.39 10.57 -7.11
CA THR A 81 10.61 10.45 -8.54
C THR A 81 10.06 9.13 -9.06
N ALA A 82 9.34 9.16 -10.18
CA ALA A 82 8.97 7.94 -10.87
C ALA A 82 10.23 7.22 -11.37
N MET A 83 10.38 5.96 -11.03
CA MET A 83 11.58 5.17 -11.38
C MET A 83 11.19 3.82 -11.93
N PRO A 84 12.04 3.18 -12.76
CA PRO A 84 11.81 1.80 -13.19
C PRO A 84 11.58 0.90 -11.97
N VAL A 85 10.63 -0.04 -12.08
CA VAL A 85 10.25 -0.89 -10.93
C VAL A 85 11.44 -1.66 -10.34
N HIS A 86 12.41 -2.06 -11.16
CA HIS A 86 13.60 -2.79 -10.71
C HIS A 86 14.53 -1.95 -9.84
N ASP A 87 14.50 -0.62 -10.02
CA ASP A 87 15.34 0.33 -9.27
C ASP A 87 14.68 0.78 -7.95
N VAL A 88 13.41 0.41 -7.72
CA VAL A 88 12.68 0.76 -6.48
C VAL A 88 13.35 0.07 -5.30
N PRO A 89 13.87 0.83 -4.32
CA PRO A 89 14.47 0.24 -3.12
C PRO A 89 13.40 -0.44 -2.25
N VAL A 90 13.84 -1.37 -1.40
CA VAL A 90 12.97 -1.94 -0.37
C VAL A 90 12.62 -0.85 0.63
N MET A 91 11.34 -0.61 0.83
CA MET A 91 10.83 0.33 1.83
C MET A 91 10.98 -0.28 3.23
N ARG A 92 11.51 0.49 4.17
CA ARG A 92 11.61 0.13 5.59
C ARG A 92 10.57 0.91 6.38
N GLU A 93 10.12 0.40 7.50
CA GLU A 93 9.21 1.15 8.39
C GLU A 93 9.80 2.51 8.83
N THR A 94 11.13 2.61 8.93
CA THR A 94 11.83 3.86 9.25
C THR A 94 11.80 4.90 8.13
N ASP A 95 11.46 4.51 6.91
CA ASP A 95 11.31 5.44 5.77
C ASP A 95 9.93 6.12 5.79
N LEU A 96 9.02 5.66 6.66
CA LEU A 96 7.69 6.21 6.92
C LEU A 96 7.74 7.05 8.21
N VAL A 97 8.00 8.35 8.05
CA VAL A 97 8.04 9.30 9.18
C VAL A 97 6.64 9.81 9.41
N CYS A 98 5.92 9.16 10.34
CA CYS A 98 4.53 9.51 10.65
C CYS A 98 4.47 10.65 11.65
N ASP A 99 3.85 11.76 11.26
CA ASP A 99 3.62 12.95 12.06
C ASP A 99 2.59 13.88 11.41
N GLY A 100 2.01 14.77 12.19
CA GLY A 100 1.13 15.84 11.71
C GLY A 100 -0.29 15.39 11.37
N MET A 101 -0.92 16.19 10.52
CA MET A 101 -2.33 16.08 10.10
C MET A 101 -2.45 15.38 8.74
N THR A 102 -3.63 15.45 8.10
CA THR A 102 -3.94 14.67 6.87
C THR A 102 -4.40 15.61 5.76
N ALA A 103 -3.49 15.95 4.83
CA ALA A 103 -3.78 16.78 3.64
C ALA A 103 -4.17 15.91 2.43
N LEU A 104 -5.21 15.09 2.59
CA LEU A 104 -5.61 14.06 1.64
C LEU A 104 -5.93 14.61 0.24
N TRP A 105 -6.74 15.67 0.15
CA TRP A 105 -7.15 16.22 -1.15
C TRP A 105 -5.97 16.79 -1.93
N ASP A 106 -5.05 17.45 -1.25
CA ASP A 106 -3.84 18.00 -1.87
C ASP A 106 -2.95 16.88 -2.43
N ALA A 107 -2.77 15.79 -1.67
CA ALA A 107 -1.98 14.64 -2.10
C ALA A 107 -2.60 13.89 -3.29
N VAL A 108 -3.92 13.68 -3.27
CA VAL A 108 -4.65 13.02 -4.37
C VAL A 108 -4.59 13.86 -5.64
N ALA A 109 -4.78 15.17 -5.55
CA ALA A 109 -4.66 16.07 -6.69
C ALA A 109 -3.27 15.99 -7.35
N ILE A 110 -2.20 15.98 -6.56
CA ILE A 110 -0.82 15.81 -7.05
C ILE A 110 -0.66 14.46 -7.76
N ALA A 111 -1.24 13.38 -7.23
CA ALA A 111 -1.17 12.08 -7.89
C ALA A 111 -1.88 12.08 -9.26
N ILE A 112 -3.05 12.73 -9.36
CA ILE A 112 -3.77 12.86 -10.63
C ILE A 112 -2.97 13.70 -11.63
N GLU A 113 -2.34 14.78 -11.20
CA GLU A 113 -1.44 15.57 -12.05
C GLU A 113 -0.28 14.72 -12.58
N ARG A 114 0.30 13.86 -11.73
CA ARG A 114 1.34 12.91 -12.13
C ARG A 114 0.84 11.87 -13.13
N MET A 115 -0.35 11.28 -12.91
CA MET A 115 -0.95 10.37 -13.88
C MET A 115 -1.13 11.04 -15.25
N ASN A 116 -1.60 12.28 -15.26
CA ASN A 116 -1.84 13.05 -16.49
C ASN A 116 -0.55 13.44 -17.23
N SER A 117 0.58 13.50 -16.54
CA SER A 117 1.90 13.79 -17.16
C SER A 117 2.57 12.56 -17.76
N ASN A 118 2.03 11.36 -17.53
CA ASN A 118 2.52 10.13 -18.13
C ASN A 118 2.16 10.03 -19.61
N SER A 119 2.87 9.17 -20.35
CA SER A 119 2.61 8.96 -21.78
C SER A 119 1.17 8.52 -22.01
N ALA A 120 0.50 9.15 -22.96
CA ALA A 120 -0.86 8.78 -23.34
C ALA A 120 -0.93 7.30 -23.77
N GLY A 121 -1.96 6.60 -23.30
CA GLY A 121 -2.17 5.19 -23.65
C GLY A 121 -1.40 4.18 -22.77
N VAL A 122 -0.61 4.64 -21.80
CA VAL A 122 0.01 3.75 -20.81
C VAL A 122 -0.92 3.62 -19.61
N PRO A 123 -1.38 2.39 -19.25
CA PRO A 123 -2.17 2.17 -18.04
C PRO A 123 -1.47 2.71 -16.79
N ALA A 124 -2.25 3.28 -15.89
CA ALA A 124 -1.73 3.74 -14.60
C ALA A 124 -2.70 3.34 -13.47
N THR A 125 -2.14 2.90 -12.35
CA THR A 125 -2.89 2.62 -11.14
C THR A 125 -2.36 3.47 -10.00
N THR A 126 -3.27 4.23 -9.37
CA THR A 126 -2.97 4.99 -8.15
C THR A 126 -3.65 4.33 -6.97
N TYR A 127 -2.87 3.95 -5.97
CA TYR A 127 -3.35 3.45 -4.68
C TYR A 127 -3.28 4.58 -3.66
N ILE A 128 -4.41 4.89 -3.03
CA ILE A 128 -4.52 5.88 -1.95
C ILE A 128 -4.75 5.12 -0.65
N PHE A 129 -3.76 5.14 0.23
CA PHE A 129 -3.83 4.51 1.55
C PHE A 129 -3.91 5.60 2.63
N THR A 130 -4.95 5.56 3.46
CA THR A 130 -5.16 6.50 4.57
C THR A 130 -6.00 5.84 5.66
N ASP A 131 -5.78 6.24 6.91
CA ASP A 131 -6.56 5.81 8.07
C ASP A 131 -7.57 6.88 8.53
N GLY A 132 -7.64 8.03 7.86
CA GLY A 132 -8.44 9.14 8.35
C GLY A 132 -9.07 10.05 7.33
N ASP A 133 -9.79 11.02 7.88
CA ASP A 133 -10.41 12.10 7.13
C ASP A 133 -9.41 13.21 6.78
N ASN A 134 -9.67 13.87 5.65
CA ASN A 134 -8.95 15.11 5.34
C ASN A 134 -9.21 16.19 6.39
N ASN A 135 -8.15 16.71 6.96
CA ASN A 135 -8.24 17.76 7.98
C ASN A 135 -7.25 18.92 7.80
N ASP A 136 -6.36 18.86 6.78
CA ASP A 136 -5.36 19.92 6.56
C ASP A 136 -5.08 20.24 5.07
N SER A 137 -5.90 19.80 4.12
CA SER A 137 -5.77 20.25 2.72
C SER A 137 -6.11 21.73 2.61
N ARG A 138 -5.27 22.47 1.86
CA ARG A 138 -5.42 23.94 1.69
C ARG A 138 -5.54 24.37 0.24
N LYS A 139 -5.04 23.56 -0.68
CA LYS A 139 -5.00 23.90 -2.10
C LYS A 139 -6.18 23.34 -2.86
N TYR A 140 -6.61 22.13 -2.52
CA TYR A 140 -7.70 21.43 -3.18
C TYR A 140 -8.81 21.07 -2.19
N THR A 141 -10.03 21.03 -2.72
CA THR A 141 -11.23 20.57 -2.01
C THR A 141 -11.66 19.20 -2.51
N GLN A 142 -12.51 18.51 -1.78
CA GLN A 142 -13.11 17.24 -2.22
C GLN A 142 -13.78 17.39 -3.59
N SER A 143 -14.53 18.49 -3.81
CA SER A 143 -15.20 18.77 -5.09
C SER A 143 -14.21 18.94 -6.24
N SER A 144 -13.13 19.71 -6.03
CA SER A 144 -12.11 19.87 -7.07
C SER A 144 -11.39 18.57 -7.41
N VAL A 145 -11.13 17.72 -6.43
CA VAL A 145 -10.56 16.38 -6.66
C VAL A 145 -11.52 15.49 -7.42
N ASN A 146 -12.83 15.52 -7.09
CA ASN A 146 -13.86 14.79 -7.83
C ASN A 146 -13.87 15.19 -9.33
N GLU A 147 -13.84 16.49 -9.62
CA GLU A 147 -13.76 17.00 -10.99
C GLU A 147 -12.49 16.51 -11.70
N MET A 148 -11.33 16.54 -11.02
CA MET A 148 -10.06 16.06 -11.57
C MET A 148 -10.10 14.56 -11.87
N ILE A 149 -10.70 13.73 -11.02
CA ILE A 149 -10.90 12.28 -11.24
C ILE A 149 -11.81 12.05 -12.44
N ALA A 150 -12.94 12.75 -12.51
CA ALA A 150 -13.88 12.62 -13.62
C ALA A 150 -13.24 13.01 -14.97
N ASP A 151 -12.44 14.06 -15.00
CA ASP A 151 -11.71 14.49 -16.19
C ASP A 151 -10.58 13.54 -16.57
N ASN A 152 -9.87 12.99 -15.57
CA ASN A 152 -8.86 11.96 -15.80
C ASN A 152 -9.49 10.71 -16.43
N LYS A 153 -10.60 10.21 -15.88
CA LYS A 153 -11.31 9.03 -16.39
C LYS A 153 -11.78 9.21 -17.85
N LYS A 154 -12.24 10.41 -18.22
CA LYS A 154 -12.63 10.73 -19.61
C LYS A 154 -11.44 10.72 -20.57
N ARG A 155 -10.31 11.27 -20.15
CA ARG A 155 -9.09 11.40 -20.99
C ARG A 155 -8.29 10.11 -21.07
N ASN A 156 -8.25 9.35 -19.98
CA ASN A 156 -7.42 8.18 -19.82
C ASN A 156 -8.22 7.03 -19.16
N PRO A 157 -9.08 6.32 -19.92
CA PRO A 157 -9.95 5.28 -19.35
C PRO A 157 -9.17 4.07 -18.79
N MET A 158 -7.88 3.95 -19.09
CA MET A 158 -7.00 2.94 -18.52
C MET A 158 -6.31 3.36 -17.21
N HIS A 159 -6.62 4.54 -16.70
CA HIS A 159 -6.15 4.98 -15.39
C HIS A 159 -7.15 4.55 -14.32
N SER A 160 -6.66 3.88 -13.29
CA SER A 160 -7.44 3.46 -12.12
C SER A 160 -6.98 4.23 -10.89
N ILE A 161 -7.92 4.68 -10.09
CA ILE A 161 -7.66 5.29 -8.77
C ILE A 161 -8.40 4.44 -7.76
N LEU A 162 -7.65 3.81 -6.86
CA LEU A 162 -8.15 2.90 -5.84
C LEU A 162 -7.95 3.54 -4.46
N PHE A 163 -9.02 3.59 -3.68
CA PHE A 163 -9.03 4.13 -2.33
C PHE A 163 -9.09 3.00 -1.31
N ILE A 164 -8.14 2.99 -0.39
CA ILE A 164 -7.99 1.98 0.65
C ILE A 164 -7.94 2.71 1.99
N GLY A 165 -8.97 2.53 2.80
CA GLY A 165 -9.07 3.21 4.08
C GLY A 165 -9.38 2.29 5.25
N SER A 166 -8.76 2.54 6.41
CA SER A 166 -9.01 1.77 7.64
C SER A 166 -10.11 2.38 8.52
N ASP A 167 -10.46 3.65 8.31
CA ASP A 167 -11.49 4.35 9.07
C ASP A 167 -12.87 4.22 8.40
N PRO A 168 -14.00 4.22 9.17
CA PRO A 168 -15.35 4.26 8.61
C PRO A 168 -15.65 5.45 7.70
N SER A 169 -14.87 6.54 7.78
CA SER A 169 -14.97 7.67 6.85
C SER A 169 -14.44 7.36 5.45
N ALA A 170 -13.61 6.33 5.30
CA ALA A 170 -12.97 5.96 4.04
C ALA A 170 -13.97 5.84 2.89
N LYS A 171 -15.10 5.17 3.13
CA LYS A 171 -16.16 5.03 2.15
C LYS A 171 -16.76 6.37 1.73
N ARG A 172 -17.04 7.27 2.70
CA ARG A 172 -17.55 8.62 2.42
C ARG A 172 -16.56 9.45 1.62
N ASN A 173 -15.27 9.34 1.95
CA ASN A 173 -14.21 10.04 1.26
C ASN A 173 -14.10 9.57 -0.20
N ALA A 174 -14.12 8.26 -0.43
CA ALA A 174 -14.11 7.67 -1.77
C ALA A 174 -15.34 8.10 -2.60
N GLU A 175 -16.54 7.97 -2.03
CA GLU A 175 -17.81 8.40 -2.69
C GLU A 175 -17.80 9.90 -2.99
N GLY A 176 -17.31 10.73 -2.05
CA GLY A 176 -17.18 12.17 -2.24
C GLY A 176 -16.19 12.57 -3.35
N MET A 177 -15.18 11.74 -3.60
CA MET A 177 -14.28 11.87 -4.75
C MET A 177 -14.85 11.30 -6.06
N GLY A 178 -16.05 10.72 -6.03
CA GLY A 178 -16.67 10.09 -7.21
C GLY A 178 -16.16 8.69 -7.54
N LEU A 179 -15.53 8.02 -6.56
CA LEU A 179 -15.12 6.62 -6.68
C LEU A 179 -16.27 5.71 -6.25
N ASP A 180 -16.53 4.68 -7.04
CA ASP A 180 -17.54 3.68 -6.74
C ASP A 180 -16.98 2.51 -5.91
N ARG A 181 -17.84 1.54 -5.60
CA ARG A 181 -17.49 0.36 -4.79
C ARG A 181 -16.38 -0.50 -5.39
N MET A 182 -16.19 -0.48 -6.71
CA MET A 182 -15.13 -1.24 -7.37
C MET A 182 -13.77 -0.54 -7.29
N HIS A 183 -13.76 0.71 -6.81
CA HIS A 183 -12.58 1.53 -6.66
C HIS A 183 -12.27 1.89 -5.20
N SER A 184 -13.03 1.34 -4.24
CA SER A 184 -12.80 1.64 -2.83
C SER A 184 -13.03 0.41 -1.95
N ILE A 185 -12.13 0.21 -1.00
CA ILE A 185 -12.29 -0.76 0.08
C ILE A 185 -12.09 -0.09 1.44
N GLN A 186 -12.82 -0.63 2.42
CA GLN A 186 -12.62 -0.32 3.82
C GLN A 186 -12.14 -1.58 4.53
N HIS A 187 -11.14 -1.46 5.37
CA HIS A 187 -10.64 -2.57 6.19
C HIS A 187 -10.53 -2.15 7.67
N GLY A 188 -10.42 -3.09 8.60
CA GLY A 188 -10.06 -2.78 9.98
C GLY A 188 -8.58 -2.44 10.10
N SER A 189 -8.18 -1.68 11.12
CA SER A 189 -6.77 -1.34 11.36
C SER A 189 -5.88 -2.57 11.59
N ASP A 190 -6.43 -3.64 12.13
CA ASP A 190 -5.80 -4.95 12.28
C ASP A 190 -5.74 -5.76 10.98
N ASN A 191 -6.42 -5.30 9.92
CA ASN A 191 -6.56 -5.99 8.64
C ASN A 191 -5.75 -5.34 7.50
N THR A 192 -4.86 -4.42 7.81
CA THR A 192 -4.01 -3.71 6.82
C THR A 192 -3.26 -4.66 5.87
N PRO A 193 -2.68 -5.80 6.31
CA PRO A 193 -2.03 -6.74 5.39
C PRO A 193 -2.99 -7.29 4.32
N VAL A 194 -4.25 -7.56 4.68
CA VAL A 194 -5.26 -8.06 3.74
C VAL A 194 -5.62 -7.01 2.70
N ALA A 195 -5.68 -5.73 3.08
CA ALA A 195 -5.94 -4.64 2.14
C ALA A 195 -4.85 -4.57 1.05
N TYR A 196 -3.58 -4.73 1.41
CA TYR A 196 -2.50 -4.79 0.43
C TYR A 196 -2.55 -6.05 -0.44
N GLU A 197 -2.92 -7.21 0.13
CA GLU A 197 -3.12 -8.44 -0.65
C GLU A 197 -4.22 -8.27 -1.70
N VAL A 198 -5.33 -7.64 -1.35
CA VAL A 198 -6.42 -7.33 -2.27
C VAL A 198 -5.94 -6.41 -3.40
N CYS A 199 -5.16 -5.36 -3.09
CA CYS A 199 -4.56 -4.48 -4.08
C CYS A 199 -3.63 -5.25 -5.03
N ARG A 200 -2.81 -6.17 -4.50
CA ARG A 200 -1.89 -7.01 -5.26
C ARG A 200 -2.63 -7.93 -6.24
N ARG A 201 -3.75 -8.53 -5.81
CA ARG A 201 -4.61 -9.37 -6.66
C ARG A 201 -5.26 -8.56 -7.78
N ALA A 202 -5.81 -7.38 -7.46
CA ALA A 202 -6.43 -6.49 -8.45
C ALA A 202 -5.42 -6.06 -9.52
N LEU A 203 -4.23 -5.63 -9.11
CA LEU A 203 -3.14 -5.28 -10.04
C LEU A 203 -2.71 -6.50 -10.87
N GLY A 204 -2.63 -7.67 -10.24
CA GLY A 204 -2.28 -8.92 -10.91
C GLY A 204 -3.20 -9.23 -12.09
N ARG A 205 -4.50 -9.09 -11.93
CA ARG A 205 -5.50 -9.28 -13.00
C ARG A 205 -5.30 -8.28 -14.14
N CYS A 206 -5.06 -7.02 -13.83
CA CYS A 206 -4.81 -5.99 -14.84
C CYS A 206 -3.53 -6.29 -15.64
N VAL A 207 -2.43 -6.61 -14.96
CA VAL A 207 -1.14 -6.89 -15.61
C VAL A 207 -1.19 -8.19 -16.41
N SER A 208 -1.98 -9.19 -16.00
CA SER A 208 -2.20 -10.43 -16.77
C SER A 208 -3.16 -10.24 -17.95
N GLY A 209 -3.77 -9.06 -18.10
CA GLY A 209 -4.71 -8.79 -19.19
C GLY A 209 -6.12 -9.36 -18.96
N ASP A 210 -6.40 -9.89 -17.76
CA ASP A 210 -7.73 -10.37 -17.39
C ASP A 210 -8.74 -9.23 -17.28
N THR A 211 -8.25 -8.04 -16.95
CA THR A 211 -9.01 -6.77 -16.92
C THR A 211 -8.26 -5.66 -17.66
N GLN A 212 -8.99 -4.67 -18.18
CA GLN A 212 -8.38 -3.53 -18.87
C GLN A 212 -7.89 -2.44 -17.90
N SER A 213 -8.45 -2.40 -16.71
CA SER A 213 -8.15 -1.46 -15.63
C SER A 213 -8.01 -2.21 -14.31
N THR A 214 -7.34 -1.60 -13.33
CA THR A 214 -7.23 -2.17 -12.00
C THR A 214 -8.49 -1.82 -11.21
N GLU A 215 -9.26 -2.85 -10.85
CA GLU A 215 -10.51 -2.73 -10.10
C GLU A 215 -10.59 -3.83 -9.05
N PHE A 216 -11.30 -3.56 -7.95
CA PHE A 216 -11.67 -4.60 -6.99
C PHE A 216 -12.87 -5.39 -7.53
N ASN A 217 -12.84 -6.69 -7.41
CA ASN A 217 -14.00 -7.52 -7.67
C ASN A 217 -14.77 -7.79 -6.36
N HIS A 218 -15.88 -8.53 -6.46
CA HIS A 218 -16.71 -8.86 -5.29
C HIS A 218 -15.92 -9.62 -4.21
N ASP A 219 -15.08 -10.57 -4.60
CA ASP A 219 -14.28 -11.38 -3.66
C ASP A 219 -13.24 -10.52 -2.94
N ASP A 220 -12.64 -9.56 -3.63
CA ASP A 220 -11.71 -8.59 -3.04
C ASP A 220 -12.39 -7.77 -1.95
N ILE A 221 -13.60 -7.27 -2.23
CA ILE A 221 -14.37 -6.47 -1.29
C ILE A 221 -14.75 -7.30 -0.07
N VAL A 222 -15.27 -8.51 -0.26
CA VAL A 222 -15.61 -9.43 0.84
C VAL A 222 -14.38 -9.77 1.67
N MET A 223 -13.24 -10.03 1.02
CA MET A 223 -11.99 -10.34 1.70
C MET A 223 -11.52 -9.17 2.59
N SER A 224 -11.63 -7.93 2.11
CA SER A 224 -11.22 -6.74 2.88
C SER A 224 -12.09 -6.47 4.11
N GLU A 225 -13.38 -6.83 4.04
CA GLU A 225 -14.35 -6.66 5.12
C GLU A 225 -14.31 -7.81 6.16
N THR A 226 -13.63 -8.93 5.85
CA THR A 226 -13.55 -10.10 6.74
C THR A 226 -12.45 -9.90 7.77
N PRO A 227 -12.73 -10.06 9.09
CA PRO A 227 -11.70 -9.94 10.11
C PRO A 227 -10.54 -10.90 9.85
N TYR A 228 -9.32 -10.40 9.91
CA TYR A 228 -8.12 -11.22 9.79
C TYR A 228 -7.93 -12.04 11.07
N HIS A 229 -8.02 -13.36 10.94
CA HIS A 229 -7.60 -14.28 11.98
C HIS A 229 -6.20 -14.77 11.60
N GLU A 230 -5.18 -14.33 12.34
CA GLU A 230 -3.86 -14.95 12.19
C GLU A 230 -4.00 -16.47 12.30
N PRO A 231 -3.43 -17.25 11.36
CA PRO A 231 -3.38 -18.69 11.52
C PRO A 231 -2.61 -18.96 12.82
N HIS A 232 -3.31 -19.50 13.83
CA HIS A 232 -2.69 -19.89 15.09
C HIS A 232 -1.51 -20.81 14.77
N THR A 233 -0.30 -20.27 14.85
CA THR A 233 0.89 -21.12 14.92
C THR A 233 0.70 -21.98 16.17
N PRO A 234 0.63 -23.31 16.07
CA PRO A 234 0.52 -24.14 17.24
C PRO A 234 1.65 -23.78 18.20
N CYS A 235 1.31 -23.29 19.38
CA CYS A 235 2.29 -23.05 20.43
C CYS A 235 3.15 -24.31 20.55
N ALA A 236 4.45 -24.16 20.34
CA ALA A 236 5.38 -25.24 20.64
C ALA A 236 5.10 -25.69 22.10
N PRO A 237 5.02 -27.01 22.37
CA PRO A 237 4.74 -27.50 23.70
C PRO A 237 5.76 -26.90 24.68
N HIS A 238 5.25 -26.20 25.69
CA HIS A 238 6.06 -25.64 26.76
C HIS A 238 6.86 -26.78 27.38
N THR A 239 8.14 -26.79 27.16
CA THR A 239 9.06 -27.61 27.96
C THR A 239 9.03 -27.04 29.37
N PRO A 240 8.65 -27.84 30.40
CA PRO A 240 8.68 -27.35 31.77
C PRO A 240 10.11 -26.92 32.13
N LEU A 241 10.24 -25.69 32.61
CA LEU A 241 11.51 -25.25 33.20
C LEU A 241 11.87 -26.15 34.38
N PRO A 242 13.14 -26.56 34.53
CA PRO A 242 13.58 -27.33 35.70
C PRO A 242 13.34 -26.51 36.96
N HIS A 243 12.69 -27.11 37.94
CA HIS A 243 12.49 -26.55 39.26
C HIS A 243 13.86 -26.27 39.88
N HIS A 244 14.20 -25.00 40.04
CA HIS A 244 15.29 -24.60 40.93
C HIS A 244 14.84 -24.81 42.37
N THR A 245 15.48 -25.72 43.06
CA THR A 245 15.40 -25.91 44.50
C THR A 245 15.93 -24.65 45.20
N ASP A 246 15.12 -24.17 46.14
CA ASP A 246 15.45 -23.07 47.05
C ASP A 246 16.81 -23.32 47.71
N SER A 247 17.76 -22.45 47.44
CA SER A 247 18.92 -22.24 48.32
C SER A 247 18.82 -20.83 48.89
N GLN A 248 18.68 -20.81 50.21
CA GLN A 248 18.64 -19.63 51.07
C GLN A 248 19.76 -18.65 50.71
N MET A 249 19.40 -17.40 50.39
CA MET A 249 20.30 -16.26 50.42
C MET A 249 19.97 -15.38 51.61
N SER A 250 20.99 -15.18 52.43
CA SER A 250 21.05 -14.35 53.63
C SER A 250 20.89 -12.85 53.28
N ASP A 251 20.14 -12.17 54.14
CA ASP A 251 20.09 -10.73 54.26
C ASP A 251 21.45 -10.16 54.63
N ASP A 252 22.08 -9.40 53.71
CA ASP A 252 23.07 -8.36 53.99
C ASP A 252 23.62 -7.89 52.64
N ASP A 253 23.20 -6.69 52.21
CA ASP A 253 23.97 -5.74 51.40
C ASP A 253 23.02 -4.71 50.74
N TYR A 254 22.47 -3.81 51.56
CA TYR A 254 22.04 -2.51 51.11
C TYR A 254 23.11 -1.50 51.42
N ALA A 255 23.95 -1.14 50.47
CA ALA A 255 24.80 0.05 50.54
C ALA A 255 24.31 1.07 49.47
N PHE A 256 23.84 2.18 49.98
CA PHE A 256 23.56 3.44 49.25
C PHE A 256 24.83 3.95 48.56
N ALA A 257 24.68 4.35 47.29
CA ALA A 257 25.58 5.32 46.68
C ALA A 257 24.73 6.36 45.97
N SER A 258 24.66 7.54 46.59
CA SER A 258 24.25 8.82 46.05
C SER A 258 25.38 9.44 45.23
N ASP A 259 24.96 10.37 44.34
CA ASP A 259 25.75 11.41 43.70
C ASP A 259 26.20 11.14 42.25
N ASP A 260 25.61 11.83 41.31
CA ASP A 260 26.09 12.96 40.55
C ASP A 260 25.26 13.27 39.31
N VAL A 261 24.53 14.38 39.34
CA VAL A 261 23.87 15.00 38.18
C VAL A 261 24.75 16.17 37.72
N PRO A 262 25.24 16.20 36.47
CA PRO A 262 25.85 17.42 35.94
C PRO A 262 24.81 18.36 35.32
N SER A 263 24.80 19.59 35.81
CA SER A 263 24.05 20.74 35.32
C SER A 263 24.49 21.14 33.91
N ILE A 264 23.55 21.26 32.98
CA ILE A 264 23.78 21.85 31.66
C ILE A 264 23.48 23.35 31.72
N VAL A 265 24.52 24.14 31.47
CA VAL A 265 24.53 25.61 31.40
C VAL A 265 23.93 26.06 30.06
N HIS A 266 22.88 26.89 30.13
CA HIS A 266 22.41 27.71 29.02
C HIS A 266 23.45 28.75 28.62
N ARG A 267 23.80 28.81 27.33
CA ARG A 267 24.40 30.00 26.70
C ARG A 267 23.46 30.54 25.63
N THR A 268 22.94 31.69 25.90
CA THR A 268 22.36 32.69 24.98
C THR A 268 23.49 33.40 24.24
N SER A 269 23.43 33.48 22.92
CA SER A 269 23.84 34.62 22.09
C SER A 269 23.29 34.43 20.68
#